data_956d430c2fff5fe6201236ea4f8416ad
#
_entry.id   956d430c2fff5fe6201236ea4f8416ad
#
_cell.length_a   1.000
_cell.length_b   1.000
_cell.length_c   1.000
_cell.angle_alpha   90.00
_cell.angle_beta   90.00
_cell.angle_gamma   90.00
#
_symmetry.space_group_name_H-M   'P 1'
#
loop_
_entity.id
_entity.type
_entity.pdbx_description
1 polymer ?
#
loop_
_entity_poly.entity_id
_entity_poly.type
_entity_poly.pdbx_seq_one_letter_code
_entity_poly.pdbx_strand_id
1 'polypeptide(L)'
;MKDTLKAGLEHELRFRVPATKTVPALYPESSEFQVMPRVFATGYMVGLIEWACIQAVNPHIDWPHEQTVGISISVNHTAATPPGLEVCARVKLIEIDGKRLVFETELDDSVDIISKGTHERFIINAEKFNHKINQKAGLKNDII
;
A
#
# COMPACT_ATOMS: atom_id res chain seq x y z
N MET A 1 7.82 18.54 -0.71
CA MET A 1 7.04 18.38 0.54
C MET A 1 6.52 19.74 0.96
N LYS A 2 5.23 19.84 1.12
CA LYS A 2 4.57 21.11 1.49
C LYS A 2 4.46 21.22 3.01
N ASP A 3 4.35 22.45 3.50
CA ASP A 3 4.20 22.73 4.94
C ASP A 3 2.90 22.18 5.54
N THR A 4 1.93 21.85 4.68
CA THR A 4 0.65 21.28 5.09
C THR A 4 0.75 19.80 5.48
N LEU A 5 1.83 19.11 5.13
CA LEU A 5 2.05 17.72 5.54
C LEU A 5 2.45 17.67 7.00
N LYS A 6 1.55 17.17 7.84
CA LYS A 6 1.72 17.17 9.30
C LYS A 6 1.23 15.87 9.91
N ALA A 7 1.87 15.45 10.99
CA ALA A 7 1.38 14.35 11.82
C ALA A 7 -0.06 14.64 12.28
N GLY A 8 -0.89 13.61 12.30
CA GLY A 8 -2.32 13.72 12.58
C GLY A 8 -3.19 13.69 11.32
N LEU A 9 -2.59 13.78 10.13
CA LEU A 9 -3.30 13.63 8.86
C LEU A 9 -3.99 12.27 8.81
N GLU A 10 -5.28 12.27 8.53
CA GLU A 10 -6.10 11.06 8.40
C GLU A 10 -6.70 10.96 7.01
N HIS A 11 -6.90 9.73 6.55
CA HIS A 11 -7.56 9.46 5.28
C HIS A 11 -8.27 8.12 5.32
N GLU A 12 -9.32 8.01 4.52
CA GLU A 12 -10.14 6.81 4.43
C GLU A 12 -10.36 6.47 2.96
N LEU A 13 -10.14 5.20 2.60
CA LEU A 13 -10.38 4.69 1.26
C LEU A 13 -11.30 3.48 1.35
N ARG A 14 -12.41 3.53 0.61
CA ARG A 14 -13.38 2.43 0.53
C ARG A 14 -13.20 1.68 -0.77
N PHE A 15 -13.20 0.36 -0.70
CA PHE A 15 -12.93 -0.50 -1.84
C PHE A 15 -13.79 -1.76 -1.77
N ARG A 16 -14.60 -1.98 -2.80
CA ARG A 16 -15.37 -3.23 -2.92
C ARG A 16 -14.49 -4.31 -3.52
N VAL A 17 -14.34 -5.41 -2.79
CA VAL A 17 -13.45 -6.51 -3.20
C VAL A 17 -14.01 -7.23 -4.43
N PRO A 18 -13.34 -7.18 -5.59
CA PRO A 18 -13.75 -7.95 -6.75
C PRO A 18 -13.13 -9.35 -6.74
N ALA A 19 -13.65 -10.26 -7.53
CA ALA A 19 -13.09 -11.59 -7.68
C ALA A 19 -11.62 -11.57 -8.12
N THR A 20 -11.22 -10.53 -8.88
CA THR A 20 -9.84 -10.36 -9.39
C THR A 20 -8.83 -9.97 -8.33
N LYS A 21 -9.25 -9.70 -7.09
CA LYS A 21 -8.37 -9.37 -5.96
C LYS A 21 -8.37 -10.44 -4.89
N THR A 22 -8.81 -11.63 -5.22
CA THR A 22 -8.79 -12.79 -4.31
C THR A 22 -7.49 -13.59 -4.47
N VAL A 23 -7.21 -14.47 -3.51
CA VAL A 23 -5.95 -15.22 -3.44
C VAL A 23 -5.57 -15.92 -4.74
N PRO A 24 -6.48 -16.66 -5.43
CA PRO A 24 -6.11 -17.30 -6.70
C PRO A 24 -5.64 -16.34 -7.79
N ALA A 25 -6.09 -15.09 -7.77
CA ALA A 25 -5.73 -14.09 -8.76
C ALA A 25 -4.37 -13.43 -8.51
N LEU A 26 -3.79 -13.60 -7.31
CA LEU A 26 -2.55 -12.92 -6.94
C LEU A 26 -1.36 -13.38 -7.78
N TYR A 27 -1.21 -14.70 -7.94
CA TYR A 27 -0.19 -15.30 -8.80
C TYR A 27 -0.85 -16.35 -9.69
N PRO A 28 -1.32 -15.98 -10.88
CA PRO A 28 -1.98 -16.93 -11.80
C PRO A 28 -1.13 -18.16 -12.15
N GLU A 29 0.19 -18.01 -12.15
CA GLU A 29 1.16 -19.08 -12.42
C GLU A 29 1.38 -20.05 -11.25
N SER A 30 0.85 -19.73 -10.05
CA SER A 30 0.99 -20.60 -8.88
C SER A 30 -0.16 -21.61 -8.83
N SER A 31 0.17 -22.90 -8.94
CA SER A 31 -0.82 -23.96 -8.78
C SER A 31 -1.36 -24.03 -7.36
N GLU A 32 -0.55 -23.67 -6.37
CA GLU A 32 -0.97 -23.63 -4.96
C GLU A 32 -2.03 -22.56 -4.73
N PHE A 33 -1.84 -21.36 -5.28
CA PHE A 33 -2.82 -20.28 -5.10
C PHE A 33 -4.15 -20.59 -5.78
N GLN A 34 -4.14 -21.36 -6.89
CA GLN A 34 -5.37 -21.66 -7.63
C GLN A 34 -6.39 -22.48 -6.83
N VAL A 35 -5.94 -23.26 -5.84
CA VAL A 35 -6.82 -24.09 -4.99
C VAL A 35 -7.13 -23.43 -3.64
N MET A 36 -6.62 -22.22 -3.38
CA MET A 36 -6.86 -21.50 -2.15
C MET A 36 -8.26 -20.84 -2.12
N PRO A 37 -8.77 -20.51 -0.93
CA PRO A 37 -10.05 -19.83 -0.81
C PRO A 37 -10.12 -18.51 -1.59
N ARG A 38 -11.27 -18.22 -2.16
CA ARG A 38 -11.53 -16.98 -2.91
C ARG A 38 -11.92 -15.85 -1.96
N VAL A 39 -10.95 -15.36 -1.24
CA VAL A 39 -11.08 -14.24 -0.31
C VAL A 39 -10.04 -13.18 -0.63
N PHE A 40 -10.25 -11.96 -0.15
CA PHE A 40 -9.34 -10.84 -0.37
C PHE A 40 -7.91 -11.25 -0.02
N ALA A 41 -7.00 -11.19 -1.00
CA ALA A 41 -5.63 -11.64 -0.82
C ALA A 41 -4.85 -10.67 0.08
N THR A 42 -4.03 -11.21 0.97
CA THR A 42 -3.16 -10.40 1.85
C THR A 42 -2.30 -9.43 1.03
N GLY A 43 -1.72 -9.87 -0.08
CA GLY A 43 -0.91 -9.02 -0.94
C GLY A 43 -1.69 -7.84 -1.52
N TYR A 44 -2.93 -8.05 -1.94
CA TYR A 44 -3.79 -6.97 -2.41
C TYR A 44 -4.28 -6.07 -1.28
N MET A 45 -4.49 -6.62 -0.09
CA MET A 45 -4.81 -5.83 1.10
C MET A 45 -3.67 -4.86 1.45
N VAL A 46 -2.44 -5.32 1.40
CA VAL A 46 -1.26 -4.48 1.60
C VAL A 46 -1.23 -3.37 0.54
N GLY A 47 -1.48 -3.70 -0.72
CA GLY A 47 -1.60 -2.72 -1.80
C GLY A 47 -2.67 -1.66 -1.55
N LEU A 48 -3.81 -2.06 -0.97
CA LEU A 48 -4.87 -1.12 -0.60
C LEU A 48 -4.42 -0.16 0.52
N ILE A 49 -3.69 -0.67 1.50
CA ILE A 49 -3.08 0.15 2.56
C ILE A 49 -2.13 1.18 1.94
N GLU A 50 -1.25 0.75 1.04
CA GLU A 50 -0.35 1.65 0.34
C GLU A 50 -1.13 2.74 -0.41
N TRP A 51 -2.17 2.35 -1.13
CA TRP A 51 -2.99 3.28 -1.91
C TRP A 51 -3.65 4.33 -1.01
N ALA A 52 -4.22 3.93 0.11
CA ALA A 52 -4.81 4.86 1.08
C ALA A 52 -3.78 5.87 1.59
N CYS A 53 -2.56 5.42 1.92
CA CYS A 53 -1.48 6.28 2.36
C CYS A 53 -1.01 7.24 1.26
N ILE A 54 -0.91 6.76 0.02
CA ILE A 54 -0.57 7.59 -1.15
C ILE A 54 -1.61 8.70 -1.32
N GLN A 55 -2.90 8.37 -1.27
CA GLN A 55 -3.97 9.36 -1.38
C GLN A 55 -3.91 10.40 -0.25
N ALA A 56 -3.59 9.97 0.97
CA ALA A 56 -3.46 10.88 2.10
C ALA A 56 -2.35 11.92 1.88
N VAL A 57 -1.23 11.50 1.33
CA VAL A 57 -0.01 12.33 1.21
C VAL A 57 -0.02 13.20 -0.03
N ASN A 58 -0.54 12.74 -1.16
CA ASN A 58 -0.41 13.41 -2.46
C ASN A 58 -0.81 14.89 -2.47
N PRO A 59 -1.88 15.34 -1.79
CA PRO A 59 -2.19 16.77 -1.74
C PRO A 59 -1.14 17.62 -1.03
N HIS A 60 -0.22 17.00 -0.28
CA HIS A 60 0.76 17.67 0.58
C HIS A 60 2.19 17.55 0.08
N ILE A 61 2.38 17.03 -1.13
CA ILE A 61 3.67 16.95 -1.83
C ILE A 61 3.53 17.54 -3.23
N ASP A 62 4.63 17.69 -3.93
CA ASP A 62 4.64 18.14 -5.33
C ASP A 62 4.43 16.96 -6.27
N TRP A 63 3.24 16.38 -6.21
CA TRP A 63 2.84 15.25 -7.05
C TRP A 63 2.66 15.70 -8.50
N PRO A 64 3.12 14.96 -9.51
CA PRO A 64 3.81 13.66 -9.45
C PRO A 64 5.34 13.72 -9.44
N HIS A 65 5.94 14.91 -9.32
CA HIS A 65 7.40 15.07 -9.26
C HIS A 65 7.98 14.50 -7.96
N GLU A 66 7.30 14.73 -6.86
CA GLU A 66 7.50 14.01 -5.62
C GLU A 66 6.46 12.88 -5.54
N GLN A 67 6.91 11.73 -5.06
CA GLN A 67 6.07 10.54 -4.83
C GLN A 67 6.51 9.90 -3.52
N THR A 68 5.76 8.94 -3.04
CA THR A 68 6.20 8.09 -1.92
C THR A 68 6.34 6.65 -2.37
N VAL A 69 7.32 5.97 -1.81
CA VAL A 69 7.51 4.52 -1.97
C VAL A 69 7.37 3.83 -0.62
N GLY A 70 6.82 2.62 -0.61
CA GLY A 70 6.73 1.81 0.61
C GLY A 70 8.10 1.29 1.00
N ILE A 71 8.44 1.42 2.30
CA ILE A 71 9.70 0.94 2.83
C ILE A 71 9.55 -0.08 3.96
N SER A 72 8.38 -0.14 4.58
CA SER A 72 8.11 -1.12 5.64
C SER A 72 6.61 -1.32 5.80
N ILE A 73 6.21 -2.53 6.13
CA ILE A 73 4.83 -2.89 6.43
C ILE A 73 4.83 -3.88 7.59
N SER A 74 4.04 -3.60 8.61
CA SER A 74 3.88 -4.50 9.76
C SER A 74 2.41 -4.52 10.13
N VAL A 75 1.66 -5.39 9.47
CA VAL A 75 0.20 -5.52 9.64
C VAL A 75 -0.16 -6.98 9.82
N ASN A 76 -1.29 -7.22 10.47
CA ASN A 76 -1.91 -8.54 10.51
C ASN A 76 -3.01 -8.65 9.44
N HIS A 77 -3.56 -9.84 9.28
CA HIS A 77 -4.73 -10.11 8.45
C HIS A 77 -5.57 -11.16 9.18
N THR A 78 -6.47 -10.71 10.01
CA THR A 78 -7.09 -11.53 11.04
C THR A 78 -8.47 -12.07 10.70
N ALA A 79 -9.07 -11.62 9.61
CA ALA A 79 -10.36 -12.11 9.12
C ALA A 79 -10.40 -12.08 7.60
N ALA A 80 -11.01 -13.12 7.02
CA ALA A 80 -11.15 -13.24 5.57
C ALA A 80 -12.35 -12.42 5.07
N THR A 81 -12.21 -11.80 3.91
CA THR A 81 -13.26 -11.02 3.27
C THR A 81 -13.61 -11.63 1.92
N PRO A 82 -14.86 -12.09 1.71
CA PRO A 82 -15.28 -12.59 0.40
C PRO A 82 -15.48 -11.46 -0.61
N PRO A 83 -15.46 -11.77 -1.93
CA PRO A 83 -15.81 -10.78 -2.94
C PRO A 83 -17.20 -10.21 -2.71
N GLY A 84 -17.36 -8.93 -3.05
CA GLY A 84 -18.62 -8.21 -2.92
C GLY A 84 -18.75 -7.38 -1.66
N LEU A 85 -17.99 -7.66 -0.61
CA LEU A 85 -17.95 -6.79 0.56
C LEU A 85 -17.06 -5.58 0.32
N GLU A 86 -17.41 -4.47 0.97
CA GLU A 86 -16.61 -3.25 0.94
C GLU A 86 -15.62 -3.23 2.10
N VAL A 87 -14.35 -3.02 1.79
CA VAL A 87 -13.31 -2.80 2.78
C VAL A 87 -13.08 -1.31 2.93
N CYS A 88 -13.01 -0.85 4.18
CA CYS A 88 -12.64 0.52 4.52
C CYS A 88 -11.22 0.51 5.09
N ALA A 89 -10.31 1.21 4.42
CA ALA A 89 -8.93 1.38 4.88
C ALA A 89 -8.79 2.77 5.50
N ARG A 90 -8.52 2.81 6.81
CA ARG A 90 -8.27 4.05 7.56
C ARG A 90 -6.79 4.14 7.87
N VAL A 91 -6.19 5.27 7.51
CA VAL A 91 -4.78 5.53 7.74
C VAL A 91 -4.60 6.87 8.45
N LYS A 92 -3.61 6.92 9.32
CA LYS A 92 -3.25 8.13 10.07
C LYS A 92 -1.74 8.29 10.08
N LEU A 93 -1.28 9.45 9.62
CA LEU A 93 0.14 9.81 9.69
C LEU A 93 0.49 10.15 11.14
N ILE A 94 1.32 9.33 11.77
CA ILE A 94 1.66 9.48 13.19
C ILE A 94 3.06 10.06 13.42
N GLU A 95 3.94 9.99 12.42
CA GLU A 95 5.31 10.50 12.56
C GLU A 95 5.85 10.93 11.20
N ILE A 96 6.57 12.04 11.20
CA ILE A 96 7.36 12.52 10.08
C ILE A 96 8.80 12.68 10.59
N ASP A 97 9.72 11.90 9.99
CA ASP A 97 11.15 11.96 10.29
C ASP A 97 11.90 12.25 8.98
N GLY A 98 12.13 13.53 8.69
CA GLY A 98 12.65 13.96 7.41
C GLY A 98 11.67 13.59 6.28
N LYS A 99 12.10 12.69 5.40
CA LYS A 99 11.27 12.17 4.28
C LYS A 99 10.59 10.85 4.61
N ARG A 100 10.85 10.29 5.79
CA ARG A 100 10.22 9.06 6.25
C ARG A 100 8.88 9.39 6.92
N LEU A 101 7.84 8.71 6.48
CA LEU A 101 6.46 8.88 6.96
C LEU A 101 6.00 7.58 7.59
N VAL A 102 5.48 7.64 8.82
CA VAL A 102 4.96 6.47 9.54
C VAL A 102 3.46 6.61 9.68
N PHE A 103 2.74 5.59 9.21
CA PHE A 103 1.29 5.51 9.28
C PHE A 103 0.83 4.42 10.24
N GLU A 104 -0.20 4.70 10.98
CA GLU A 104 -1.01 3.73 11.69
C GLU A 104 -2.20 3.36 10.79
N THR A 105 -2.53 2.07 10.68
CA THR A 105 -3.53 1.57 9.73
C THR A 105 -4.53 0.65 10.40
N GLU A 106 -5.79 0.73 9.97
CA GLU A 106 -6.86 -0.16 10.40
C GLU A 106 -7.83 -0.38 9.24
N LEU A 107 -8.13 -1.65 8.96
CA LEU A 107 -9.07 -2.02 7.90
C LEU A 107 -10.20 -2.87 8.48
N ASP A 108 -11.43 -2.59 8.01
CA ASP A 108 -12.60 -3.42 8.32
C ASP A 108 -13.40 -3.70 7.04
N ASP A 109 -14.22 -4.76 7.08
CA ASP A 109 -15.10 -5.15 5.97
C ASP A 109 -16.58 -4.97 6.32
N SER A 110 -16.90 -4.21 7.35
CA SER A 110 -18.22 -3.96 7.94
C SER A 110 -18.75 -5.10 8.79
N VAL A 111 -18.09 -6.24 8.79
CA VAL A 111 -18.40 -7.40 9.65
C VAL A 111 -17.32 -7.57 10.70
N ASP A 112 -16.06 -7.54 10.24
CA ASP A 112 -14.88 -7.74 11.08
C ASP A 112 -13.85 -6.64 10.87
N ILE A 113 -13.02 -6.39 11.88
CA ILE A 113 -11.74 -5.74 11.68
C ILE A 113 -10.82 -6.78 11.06
N ILE A 114 -10.29 -6.49 9.86
CA ILE A 114 -9.48 -7.46 9.11
C ILE A 114 -7.98 -7.23 9.24
N SER A 115 -7.57 -5.99 9.57
CA SER A 115 -6.14 -5.65 9.67
C SER A 115 -5.92 -4.48 10.62
N LYS A 116 -4.82 -4.54 11.37
CA LYS A 116 -4.25 -3.43 12.14
C LYS A 116 -2.75 -3.48 12.03
N GLY A 117 -2.10 -2.31 12.07
CA GLY A 117 -0.65 -2.24 12.11
C GLY A 117 -0.11 -0.89 11.68
N THR A 118 1.11 -0.93 11.13
CA THR A 118 1.85 0.26 10.71
C THR A 118 2.41 0.07 9.31
N HIS A 119 2.58 1.20 8.62
CA HIS A 119 3.17 1.25 7.29
C HIS A 119 4.07 2.46 7.19
N GLU A 120 5.26 2.27 6.64
CA GLU A 120 6.19 3.37 6.45
C GLU A 120 6.41 3.61 4.96
N ARG A 121 6.46 4.91 4.60
CA ARG A 121 6.72 5.35 3.26
C ARG A 121 7.83 6.40 3.26
N PHE A 122 8.47 6.58 2.12
CA PHE A 122 9.56 7.53 1.96
C PHE A 122 9.28 8.44 0.78
N ILE A 123 9.42 9.75 0.97
CA ILE A 123 9.24 10.73 -0.10
C ILE A 123 10.47 10.70 -1.01
N ILE A 124 10.24 10.55 -2.31
CA ILE A 124 11.28 10.50 -3.33
C ILE A 124 11.07 11.60 -4.36
N ASN A 125 12.16 11.97 -5.03
CA ASN A 125 12.12 12.69 -6.30
C ASN A 125 11.98 11.62 -7.39
N ALA A 126 10.88 11.62 -8.13
CA ALA A 126 10.55 10.57 -9.09
C ALA A 126 11.62 10.43 -10.19
N GLU A 127 12.11 11.55 -10.73
CA GLU A 127 13.12 11.55 -11.78
C GLU A 127 14.43 10.91 -11.31
N LYS A 128 14.93 11.33 -10.14
CA LYS A 128 16.15 10.79 -9.55
C LYS A 128 16.00 9.31 -9.21
N PHE A 129 14.87 8.93 -8.66
CA PHE A 129 14.58 7.55 -8.32
C PHE A 129 14.57 6.67 -9.57
N ASN A 130 13.85 7.08 -10.61
CA ASN A 130 13.76 6.34 -11.86
C ASN A 130 15.13 6.22 -12.54
N HIS A 131 15.97 7.25 -12.44
CA HIS A 131 17.34 7.18 -12.97
C HIS A 131 18.14 6.07 -12.27
N LYS A 132 18.07 5.97 -10.96
CA LYS A 132 18.73 4.87 -10.21
C LYS A 132 18.19 3.50 -10.59
N ILE A 133 16.87 3.38 -10.78
CA ILE A 133 16.26 2.12 -11.22
C ILE A 133 16.77 1.72 -12.59
N ASN A 134 16.86 2.67 -13.53
CA ASN A 134 17.38 2.42 -14.87
C ASN A 134 18.86 2.01 -14.85
N GLN A 135 19.66 2.62 -13.96
CA GLN A 135 21.07 2.20 -13.76
C GLN A 135 21.15 0.77 -13.25
N LYS A 136 20.32 0.42 -12.26
CA LYS A 136 20.28 -0.94 -11.72
C LYS A 136 19.87 -1.96 -12.78
N ALA A 137 18.90 -1.64 -13.61
CA ALA A 137 18.48 -2.50 -14.73
C ALA A 137 19.60 -2.69 -15.74
N GLY A 138 20.34 -1.62 -16.09
CA GLY A 138 21.48 -1.67 -17.00
C GLY A 138 22.62 -2.52 -16.47
N LEU A 139 22.95 -2.40 -15.18
CA LEU A 139 23.97 -3.24 -14.53
C LEU A 139 23.61 -4.74 -14.59
N LYS A 140 22.34 -5.07 -14.35
CA LYS A 140 21.86 -6.45 -14.42
C LYS A 140 21.95 -6.99 -15.84
N ASN A 141 21.58 -6.18 -16.83
CA ASN A 141 21.65 -6.57 -18.24
C ASN A 141 23.10 -6.74 -18.72
N ASP A 142 24.04 -5.95 -18.20
CA ASP A 142 25.47 -6.04 -18.56
C ASP A 142 26.10 -7.33 -18.03
N ILE A 143 25.51 -7.95 -17.02
CA ILE A 143 26.00 -9.20 -16.41
C ILE A 143 25.53 -10.43 -17.19
N ILE A 144 24.41 -10.31 -17.88
CA ILE A 144 23.82 -11.37 -18.70
C ILE A 144 24.45 -11.34 -20.09
#